data_27158b079e7f5ebd8d4efbd49320643c
#
_entry.id   27158b079e7f5ebd8d4efbd49320643c
#
_cell.length_a   1.000
_cell.length_b   1.000
_cell.length_c   1.000
_cell.angle_alpha   90.00
_cell.angle_beta   90.00
_cell.angle_gamma   90.00
#
_symmetry.space_group_name_H-M   'P 1'
#
loop_
_entity.id
_entity.type
_entity.pdbx_description
1 polymer ?
#
loop_
_entity_poly.entity_id
_entity_poly.type
_entity_poly.pdbx_seq_one_letter_code
_entity_poly.pdbx_strand_id
1 'polypeptide(L)'
;RDVERSRGLGDVYKRQDKDILYFSLSKNISGNYNSARVAADAVLDDCNNGRKIRLVDSLNASLGQGLLAIYASEMREKGMSFDEVADTIETYPARLNGVFTVGNLKYIARTGRLSGTTALVGNMLSIKPILRGSKDGYIVQFRKCRGRKAVLNELVNLLCDNITDPENQIIGVAHADAYEDSLYVIEQIKKRIKVRDVINTTYDFCTGSHVGPESLAVFFMGKDRELGA
;
A
#
# COMPACT_ATOMS: atom_id res chain seq x y z
N ARG A 1 18.55 16.61 2.42
CA ARG A 1 17.31 16.73 3.22
C ARG A 1 16.77 15.38 3.68
N ASP A 2 16.81 14.34 2.85
CA ASP A 2 16.32 13.00 3.24
C ASP A 2 17.28 12.28 4.20
N VAL A 3 18.57 12.56 4.12
CA VAL A 3 19.60 12.04 5.03
C VAL A 3 19.43 12.59 6.46
N GLU A 4 18.98 13.83 6.64
CA GLU A 4 18.75 14.39 7.98
C GLU A 4 17.53 13.78 8.69
N ARG A 5 16.46 13.44 7.95
CA ARG A 5 15.29 12.72 8.50
C ARG A 5 15.65 11.29 8.93
N SER A 6 16.49 10.62 8.14
CA SER A 6 16.99 9.28 8.46
C SER A 6 17.92 9.28 9.68
N ARG A 7 18.72 10.36 9.87
CA ARG A 7 19.56 10.53 11.06
C ARG A 7 18.74 10.68 12.34
N GLY A 8 17.61 11.43 12.29
CA GLY A 8 16.71 11.57 13.45
C GLY A 8 16.13 10.23 13.91
N LEU A 9 15.75 9.33 12.99
CA LEU A 9 15.31 7.97 13.30
C LEU A 9 16.44 7.12 13.90
N GLY A 10 17.67 7.24 13.39
CA GLY A 10 18.85 6.58 13.92
C GLY A 10 19.16 7.02 15.36
N ASP A 11 19.02 8.32 15.67
CA ASP A 11 19.22 8.84 17.02
C ASP A 11 18.15 8.36 18.01
N VAL A 12 16.89 8.27 17.57
CA VAL A 12 15.79 7.70 18.36
C VAL A 12 16.05 6.21 18.62
N TYR A 13 16.50 5.47 17.61
CA TYR A 13 16.88 4.06 17.73
C TYR A 13 18.01 3.85 18.72
N LYS A 14 19.10 4.62 18.63
CA LYS A 14 20.24 4.58 19.56
C LYS A 14 19.84 4.82 21.01
N ARG A 15 18.81 5.62 21.26
CA ARG A 15 18.33 5.98 22.58
C ARG A 15 17.35 4.99 23.20
N GLN A 16 16.61 4.20 22.40
CA GLN A 16 15.50 3.39 22.88
C GLN A 16 15.83 1.92 23.13
N ASP A 17 17.00 1.48 22.73
CA ASP A 17 17.46 0.11 22.96
C ASP A 17 16.48 -0.97 22.46
N LYS A 18 15.91 -0.78 21.25
CA LYS A 18 14.87 -1.65 20.64
C LYS A 18 15.25 -2.08 19.24
N ASP A 19 14.73 -3.24 18.84
CA ASP A 19 14.77 -3.69 17.45
C ASP A 19 13.79 -2.89 16.57
N ILE A 20 14.11 -2.73 15.28
CA ILE A 20 13.31 -1.96 14.31
C ILE A 20 12.82 -2.87 13.19
N LEU A 21 11.50 -2.91 13.01
CA LEU A 21 10.88 -3.44 11.81
C LEU A 21 10.34 -2.27 10.98
N TYR A 22 10.95 -2.05 9.82
CA TYR A 22 10.64 -0.92 8.95
C TYR A 22 9.87 -1.36 7.71
N PHE A 23 8.73 -0.72 7.45
CA PHE A 23 7.92 -0.96 6.27
C PHE A 23 8.15 0.18 5.27
N SER A 24 8.57 -0.16 4.06
CA SER A 24 8.76 0.82 3.01
C SER A 24 7.64 0.81 1.98
N LEU A 25 7.50 1.91 1.26
CA LEU A 25 6.85 1.90 -0.06
C LEU A 25 7.58 0.91 -0.98
N SER A 26 6.88 0.37 -1.98
CA SER A 26 7.51 -0.49 -2.99
C SER A 26 8.76 0.16 -3.56
N LYS A 27 9.87 -0.56 -3.54
CA LYS A 27 11.17 -0.13 -4.08
C LYS A 27 11.13 0.20 -5.58
N ASN A 28 10.14 -0.30 -6.30
CA ASN A 28 9.96 -0.07 -7.72
C ASN A 28 9.16 1.20 -8.06
N ILE A 29 8.60 1.88 -7.06
CA ILE A 29 7.94 3.18 -7.23
C ILE A 29 8.57 4.30 -6.39
N SER A 30 9.46 3.96 -5.45
CA SER A 30 10.12 4.93 -4.57
C SER A 30 11.52 4.48 -4.19
N GLY A 31 12.47 5.43 -4.09
CA GLY A 31 13.80 5.20 -3.52
C GLY A 31 13.83 4.98 -2.00
N ASN A 32 12.67 5.05 -1.34
CA ASN A 32 12.54 4.99 0.12
C ASN A 32 13.17 3.73 0.73
N TYR A 33 12.95 2.54 0.13
CA TYR A 33 13.56 1.28 0.57
C TYR A 33 15.08 1.34 0.55
N ASN A 34 15.68 1.82 -0.55
CA ASN A 34 17.13 1.90 -0.68
C ASN A 34 17.74 2.90 0.32
N SER A 35 17.08 4.04 0.53
CA SER A 35 17.53 5.03 1.53
C SER A 35 17.47 4.46 2.95
N ALA A 36 16.40 3.72 3.27
CA ALA A 36 16.28 3.05 4.56
C ALA A 36 17.34 1.96 4.75
N ARG A 37 17.67 1.18 3.69
CA ARG A 37 18.72 0.15 3.74
C ARG A 37 20.09 0.76 4.03
N VAL A 38 20.47 1.81 3.30
CA VAL A 38 21.74 2.50 3.53
C VAL A 38 21.83 3.06 4.96
N ALA A 39 20.72 3.62 5.47
CA ALA A 39 20.66 4.14 6.83
C ALA A 39 20.75 3.02 7.88
N ALA A 40 20.12 1.86 7.63
CA ALA A 40 20.16 0.70 8.52
C ALA A 40 21.58 0.11 8.59
N ASP A 41 22.22 -0.08 7.43
CA ASP A 41 23.60 -0.58 7.35
C ASP A 41 24.54 0.33 8.17
N ALA A 42 24.50 1.64 7.96
CA ALA A 42 25.33 2.60 8.69
C ALA A 42 25.07 2.60 10.22
N VAL A 43 23.82 2.43 10.65
CA VAL A 43 23.49 2.36 12.09
C VAL A 43 23.99 1.06 12.70
N LEU A 44 23.89 -0.07 12.00
CA LEU A 44 24.36 -1.36 12.48
C LEU A 44 25.88 -1.42 12.58
N ASP A 45 26.59 -0.80 11.62
CA ASP A 45 28.05 -0.70 11.63
C ASP A 45 28.57 0.15 12.82
N ASP A 46 27.89 1.29 13.08
CA ASP A 46 28.27 2.21 14.16
C ASP A 46 27.91 1.70 15.57
N CYS A 47 26.90 0.83 15.67
CA CYS A 47 26.26 0.46 16.93
C CYS A 47 26.09 -1.07 17.02
N ASN A 48 27.19 -1.82 17.00
CA ASN A 48 27.16 -3.28 17.15
C ASN A 48 26.77 -3.71 18.58
N ASN A 49 25.52 -3.41 18.98
CA ASN A 49 24.97 -3.67 20.32
C ASN A 49 23.98 -4.86 20.35
N GLY A 50 24.01 -5.72 19.30
CA GLY A 50 23.12 -6.88 19.17
C GLY A 50 21.69 -6.54 18.75
N ARG A 51 21.41 -5.29 18.33
CA ARG A 51 20.08 -4.87 17.84
C ARG A 51 19.86 -5.29 16.41
N LYS A 52 18.58 -5.46 16.07
CA LYS A 52 18.15 -5.90 14.75
C LYS A 52 17.38 -4.79 14.04
N ILE A 53 17.65 -4.63 12.75
CA ILE A 53 16.85 -3.82 11.84
C ILE A 53 16.43 -4.71 10.67
N ARG A 54 15.12 -4.87 10.49
CA ARG A 54 14.55 -5.61 9.35
C ARG A 54 13.73 -4.64 8.49
N LEU A 55 13.88 -4.76 7.18
CA LEU A 55 13.25 -3.89 6.18
C LEU A 55 12.31 -4.72 5.32
N VAL A 56 11.04 -4.36 5.33
CA VAL A 56 10.01 -5.02 4.53
C VAL A 56 9.65 -4.13 3.34
N ASP A 57 9.89 -4.60 2.11
CA ASP A 57 9.35 -3.99 0.90
C ASP A 57 7.85 -4.35 0.81
N SER A 58 6.97 -3.38 1.02
CA SER A 58 5.53 -3.63 1.02
C SER A 58 4.97 -4.03 -0.34
N LEU A 59 5.73 -3.84 -1.43
CA LEU A 59 5.25 -3.91 -2.82
C LEU A 59 3.99 -3.04 -3.06
N ASN A 60 3.68 -2.15 -2.16
CA ASN A 60 2.49 -1.29 -2.13
C ASN A 60 2.86 0.16 -1.79
N ALA A 61 1.83 0.97 -1.62
CA ALA A 61 1.88 2.33 -1.10
C ALA A 61 0.71 2.56 -0.14
N SER A 62 0.72 3.70 0.56
CA SER A 62 -0.39 4.16 1.41
C SER A 62 -0.85 3.10 2.42
N LEU A 63 -2.15 2.85 2.57
CA LEU A 63 -2.70 1.84 3.50
C LEU A 63 -2.22 0.41 3.23
N GLY A 64 -1.75 0.08 2.03
CA GLY A 64 -1.12 -1.23 1.80
C GLY A 64 0.10 -1.43 2.69
N GLN A 65 0.96 -0.41 2.81
CA GLN A 65 2.07 -0.39 3.76
C GLN A 65 1.57 -0.34 5.21
N GLY A 66 0.53 0.47 5.49
CA GLY A 66 -0.05 0.61 6.82
C GLY A 66 -0.64 -0.69 7.37
N LEU A 67 -1.33 -1.47 6.54
CA LEU A 67 -1.89 -2.77 6.95
C LEU A 67 -0.82 -3.77 7.38
N LEU A 68 0.35 -3.79 6.71
CA LEU A 68 1.46 -4.65 7.14
C LEU A 68 1.95 -4.27 8.55
N ALA A 69 2.05 -2.97 8.84
CA ALA A 69 2.45 -2.50 10.16
C ALA A 69 1.41 -2.86 11.24
N ILE A 70 0.11 -2.79 10.92
CA ILE A 70 -0.97 -3.21 11.81
C ILE A 70 -0.87 -4.71 12.10
N TYR A 71 -0.75 -5.55 11.07
CA TYR A 71 -0.64 -7.00 11.25
C TYR A 71 0.62 -7.38 12.05
N ALA A 72 1.76 -6.72 11.81
CA ALA A 72 2.97 -6.94 12.61
C ALA A 72 2.76 -6.54 14.08
N SER A 73 2.08 -5.43 14.35
CA SER A 73 1.73 -5.02 15.71
C SER A 73 0.84 -6.03 16.41
N GLU A 74 -0.18 -6.56 15.72
CA GLU A 74 -1.06 -7.60 16.26
C GLU A 74 -0.32 -8.91 16.58
N MET A 75 0.64 -9.31 15.73
CA MET A 75 1.50 -10.48 15.99
C MET A 75 2.34 -10.28 17.24
N ARG A 76 2.94 -9.09 17.39
CA ARG A 76 3.70 -8.73 18.59
C ARG A 76 2.81 -8.77 19.86
N GLU A 77 1.60 -8.23 19.79
CA GLU A 77 0.64 -8.26 20.90
C GLU A 77 0.21 -9.67 21.30
N LYS A 78 0.25 -10.62 20.35
CA LYS A 78 0.04 -12.06 20.61
C LYS A 78 1.28 -12.75 21.18
N GLY A 79 2.36 -12.03 21.44
CA GLY A 79 3.58 -12.52 22.09
C GLY A 79 4.61 -13.13 21.14
N MET A 80 4.48 -12.95 19.82
CA MET A 80 5.49 -13.39 18.88
C MET A 80 6.78 -12.57 19.06
N SER A 81 7.92 -13.22 18.96
CA SER A 81 9.24 -12.59 18.98
C SER A 81 9.45 -11.68 17.76
N PHE A 82 10.46 -10.81 17.82
CA PHE A 82 10.80 -9.93 16.71
C PHE A 82 11.09 -10.69 15.40
N ASP A 83 11.86 -11.78 15.48
CA ASP A 83 12.22 -12.57 14.30
C ASP A 83 11.00 -13.30 13.71
N GLU A 84 10.16 -13.91 14.55
CA GLU A 84 8.92 -14.55 14.10
C GLU A 84 7.98 -13.56 13.41
N VAL A 85 7.83 -12.35 13.96
CA VAL A 85 7.03 -11.30 13.32
C VAL A 85 7.64 -10.89 11.98
N ALA A 86 8.95 -10.64 11.94
CA ALA A 86 9.64 -10.20 10.73
C ALA A 86 9.55 -11.25 9.62
N ASP A 87 9.86 -12.52 9.93
CA ASP A 87 9.81 -13.62 8.97
C ASP A 87 8.39 -13.88 8.45
N THR A 88 7.40 -13.79 9.31
CA THR A 88 5.98 -13.95 8.91
C THR A 88 5.52 -12.81 8.02
N ILE A 89 5.76 -11.56 8.44
CA ILE A 89 5.25 -10.39 7.72
C ILE A 89 5.94 -10.17 6.37
N GLU A 90 7.18 -10.63 6.18
CA GLU A 90 7.88 -10.59 4.89
C GLU A 90 7.18 -11.42 3.80
N THR A 91 6.33 -12.37 4.18
CA THR A 91 5.53 -13.16 3.23
C THR A 91 4.25 -12.45 2.76
N TYR A 92 3.76 -11.47 3.51
CA TYR A 92 2.47 -10.82 3.28
C TYR A 92 2.41 -9.94 2.01
N PRO A 93 3.47 -9.18 1.64
CA PRO A 93 3.44 -8.36 0.44
C PRO A 93 3.06 -9.11 -0.83
N ALA A 94 3.43 -10.38 -0.96
CA ALA A 94 3.08 -11.22 -2.10
C ALA A 94 1.57 -11.50 -2.26
N ARG A 95 0.80 -11.29 -1.19
CA ARG A 95 -0.64 -11.53 -1.12
C ARG A 95 -1.45 -10.25 -0.89
N LEU A 96 -0.78 -9.16 -0.51
CA LEU A 96 -1.45 -7.89 -0.22
C LEU A 96 -1.74 -7.13 -1.52
N ASN A 97 -3.00 -7.05 -1.87
CA ASN A 97 -3.50 -6.37 -3.05
C ASN A 97 -3.81 -4.90 -2.76
N GLY A 98 -3.43 -4.03 -3.69
CA GLY A 98 -3.87 -2.66 -3.76
C GLY A 98 -4.43 -2.39 -5.15
N VAL A 99 -5.73 -2.16 -5.26
CA VAL A 99 -6.41 -1.79 -6.50
C VAL A 99 -7.04 -0.43 -6.35
N PHE A 100 -6.89 0.41 -7.38
CA PHE A 100 -7.32 1.78 -7.27
C PHE A 100 -7.74 2.39 -8.61
N THR A 101 -8.50 3.47 -8.53
CA THR A 101 -8.82 4.34 -9.66
C THR A 101 -8.33 5.75 -9.39
N VAL A 102 -8.13 6.52 -10.44
CA VAL A 102 -7.76 7.93 -10.38
C VAL A 102 -8.75 8.77 -11.20
N GLY A 103 -9.00 9.99 -10.77
CA GLY A 103 -9.84 10.93 -11.51
C GLY A 103 -9.24 11.24 -12.88
N ASN A 104 -7.91 11.43 -12.92
CA ASN A 104 -7.16 11.73 -14.14
C ASN A 104 -5.77 11.08 -14.11
N LEU A 105 -5.48 10.25 -15.11
CA LEU A 105 -4.17 9.56 -15.28
C LEU A 105 -2.97 10.52 -15.40
N LYS A 106 -3.20 11.78 -15.80
CA LYS A 106 -2.12 12.77 -15.95
C LYS A 106 -1.32 12.97 -14.67
N TYR A 107 -1.96 12.88 -13.49
CA TYR A 107 -1.26 13.05 -12.21
C TYR A 107 -0.19 11.98 -12.02
N ILE A 108 -0.59 10.70 -12.07
CA ILE A 108 0.34 9.59 -11.85
C ILE A 108 1.34 9.41 -13.01
N ALA A 109 0.92 9.68 -14.25
CA ALA A 109 1.81 9.62 -15.42
C ALA A 109 2.90 10.69 -15.36
N ARG A 110 2.55 11.93 -14.95
CA ARG A 110 3.53 13.04 -14.79
C ARG A 110 4.64 12.70 -13.81
N THR A 111 4.35 11.92 -12.80
CA THR A 111 5.34 11.56 -11.77
C THR A 111 6.15 10.32 -12.13
N GLY A 112 5.87 9.66 -13.27
CA GLY A 112 6.61 8.51 -13.78
C GLY A 112 6.42 7.21 -12.98
N ARG A 113 5.38 7.10 -12.13
CA ARG A 113 5.11 5.89 -11.33
C ARG A 113 4.18 4.90 -12.01
N LEU A 114 3.63 5.24 -13.16
CA LEU A 114 2.80 4.35 -13.97
C LEU A 114 3.66 3.62 -15.00
N SER A 115 3.77 2.29 -14.90
CA SER A 115 4.54 1.46 -15.82
C SER A 115 3.76 1.10 -17.09
N GLY A 116 4.45 1.04 -18.23
CA GLY A 116 3.91 0.46 -19.47
C GLY A 116 2.98 1.38 -20.30
N THR A 117 2.86 2.68 -19.97
CA THR A 117 1.89 3.54 -20.64
C THR A 117 2.48 4.84 -21.19
N THR A 118 3.05 4.79 -22.36
CA THR A 118 3.27 6.00 -23.20
C THR A 118 2.05 6.35 -24.08
N ALA A 119 1.05 5.47 -24.19
CA ALA A 119 -0.01 5.58 -25.21
C ALA A 119 -1.41 5.96 -24.71
N LEU A 120 -1.66 6.22 -23.42
CA LEU A 120 -3.02 6.34 -22.86
C LEU A 120 -3.42 7.73 -22.35
N VAL A 121 -2.69 8.77 -22.72
CA VAL A 121 -3.08 10.18 -22.42
C VAL A 121 -3.98 10.74 -23.53
N GLY A 122 -4.84 9.93 -24.11
CA GLY A 122 -5.91 10.40 -25.02
C GLY A 122 -7.14 10.85 -24.23
N ASN A 123 -7.83 11.88 -24.74
CA ASN A 123 -9.06 12.45 -24.18
C ASN A 123 -10.19 11.40 -24.07
N MET A 124 -10.23 10.67 -22.96
CA MET A 124 -11.34 9.76 -22.65
C MET A 124 -12.09 10.24 -21.40
N LEU A 125 -12.88 11.31 -21.59
CA LEU A 125 -13.65 11.98 -20.52
C LEU A 125 -14.57 11.04 -19.71
N SER A 126 -14.95 9.89 -20.27
CA SER A 126 -15.86 8.93 -19.63
C SER A 126 -15.20 7.61 -19.22
N ILE A 127 -13.93 7.36 -19.59
CA ILE A 127 -13.24 6.11 -19.23
C ILE A 127 -12.38 6.33 -18.00
N LYS A 128 -12.67 5.56 -16.95
CA LYS A 128 -11.92 5.54 -15.70
C LYS A 128 -11.04 4.29 -15.64
N PRO A 129 -9.72 4.44 -15.39
CA PRO A 129 -8.81 3.31 -15.30
C PRO A 129 -8.95 2.61 -13.95
N ILE A 130 -8.69 1.31 -13.93
CA ILE A 130 -8.32 0.57 -12.73
C ILE A 130 -6.84 0.25 -12.82
N LEU A 131 -6.15 0.65 -11.79
CA LEU A 131 -4.72 0.44 -11.59
C LEU A 131 -4.52 -0.56 -10.45
N ARG A 132 -3.41 -1.31 -10.49
CA ARG A 132 -3.00 -2.21 -9.41
C ARG A 132 -1.50 -2.21 -9.22
N GLY A 133 -1.05 -2.72 -8.07
CA GLY A 133 0.34 -3.16 -7.93
C GLY A 133 0.57 -4.46 -8.71
N SER A 134 1.62 -4.51 -9.53
CA SER A 134 2.07 -5.75 -10.16
C SER A 134 2.68 -6.71 -9.13
N LYS A 135 3.01 -7.93 -9.56
CA LYS A 135 3.76 -8.90 -8.77
C LYS A 135 5.03 -8.29 -8.15
N ASP A 136 5.73 -7.46 -8.91
CA ASP A 136 7.00 -6.84 -8.48
C ASP A 136 6.81 -5.47 -7.82
N GLY A 137 5.57 -5.02 -7.60
CA GLY A 137 5.27 -3.74 -6.94
C GLY A 137 5.30 -2.51 -7.84
N TYR A 138 5.34 -2.66 -9.18
CA TYR A 138 5.08 -1.56 -10.11
C TYR A 138 3.59 -1.23 -10.16
N ILE A 139 3.25 0.03 -10.42
CA ILE A 139 1.87 0.40 -10.71
C ILE A 139 1.60 0.16 -12.20
N VAL A 140 0.59 -0.67 -12.49
CA VAL A 140 0.20 -1.03 -13.86
C VAL A 140 -1.29 -0.79 -14.06
N GLN A 141 -1.67 -0.48 -15.31
CA GLN A 141 -3.07 -0.44 -15.67
C GLN A 141 -3.58 -1.87 -15.83
N PHE A 142 -4.72 -2.16 -15.19
CA PHE A 142 -5.31 -3.50 -15.17
C PHE A 142 -6.59 -3.57 -16.01
N ARG A 143 -7.54 -2.67 -15.75
CA ARG A 143 -8.84 -2.62 -16.45
C ARG A 143 -9.23 -1.19 -16.77
N LYS A 144 -10.32 -1.05 -17.54
CA LYS A 144 -10.97 0.23 -17.85
C LYS A 144 -12.47 0.09 -17.66
N CYS A 145 -13.09 1.08 -17.03
CA CYS A 145 -14.54 1.15 -16.84
C CYS A 145 -15.09 2.42 -17.48
N ARG A 146 -16.35 2.39 -17.91
CA ARG A 146 -17.03 3.58 -18.42
C ARG A 146 -17.88 4.21 -17.32
N GLY A 147 -17.46 5.38 -16.84
CA GLY A 147 -18.15 6.15 -15.82
C GLY A 147 -17.71 5.83 -14.39
N ARG A 148 -17.98 6.78 -13.48
CA ARG A 148 -17.54 6.74 -12.08
C ARG A 148 -18.15 5.56 -11.31
N LYS A 149 -19.46 5.39 -11.37
CA LYS A 149 -20.16 4.32 -10.65
C LYS A 149 -19.67 2.92 -11.08
N ALA A 150 -19.41 2.73 -12.38
CA ALA A 150 -18.93 1.45 -12.89
C ALA A 150 -17.54 1.10 -12.34
N VAL A 151 -16.62 2.07 -12.26
CA VAL A 151 -15.28 1.81 -11.73
C VAL A 151 -15.31 1.55 -10.23
N LEU A 152 -16.17 2.22 -9.45
CA LEU A 152 -16.32 1.96 -8.02
C LEU A 152 -16.87 0.55 -7.78
N ASN A 153 -17.88 0.13 -8.52
CA ASN A 153 -18.43 -1.22 -8.44
C ASN A 153 -17.37 -2.28 -8.81
N GLU A 154 -16.53 -1.98 -9.80
CA GLU A 154 -15.48 -2.91 -10.19
C GLU A 154 -14.38 -3.05 -9.13
N LEU A 155 -14.05 -1.97 -8.39
CA LEU A 155 -13.16 -2.08 -7.21
C LEU A 155 -13.77 -3.00 -6.14
N VAL A 156 -15.08 -2.90 -5.90
CA VAL A 156 -15.82 -3.79 -4.98
C VAL A 156 -15.78 -5.24 -5.48
N ASN A 157 -16.02 -5.48 -6.78
CA ASN A 157 -15.96 -6.82 -7.38
C ASN A 157 -14.57 -7.43 -7.19
N LEU A 158 -13.52 -6.70 -7.58
CA LEU A 158 -12.15 -7.17 -7.47
C LEU A 158 -11.77 -7.54 -6.03
N LEU A 159 -12.22 -6.77 -5.05
CA LEU A 159 -12.00 -7.10 -3.65
C LEU A 159 -12.80 -8.35 -3.25
N CYS A 160 -14.12 -8.35 -3.45
CA CYS A 160 -14.99 -9.42 -2.96
C CYS A 160 -14.72 -10.77 -3.62
N ASP A 161 -14.27 -10.78 -4.88
CA ASP A 161 -14.00 -12.00 -5.64
C ASP A 161 -12.60 -12.60 -5.33
N ASN A 162 -11.67 -11.79 -4.76
CA ASN A 162 -10.29 -12.21 -4.56
C ASN A 162 -9.82 -12.23 -3.10
N ILE A 163 -10.56 -11.64 -2.17
CA ILE A 163 -10.21 -11.63 -0.75
C ILE A 163 -10.22 -13.04 -0.18
N THR A 164 -9.25 -13.35 0.66
CA THR A 164 -9.19 -14.62 1.40
C THR A 164 -9.49 -14.36 2.87
N ASP A 165 -10.23 -15.26 3.52
CA ASP A 165 -10.55 -15.16 4.95
C ASP A 165 -11.04 -13.75 5.39
N PRO A 166 -12.11 -13.22 4.78
CA PRO A 166 -12.53 -11.84 4.98
C PRO A 166 -12.90 -11.50 6.42
N GLU A 167 -13.47 -12.44 7.18
CA GLU A 167 -13.91 -12.20 8.57
C GLU A 167 -12.74 -11.90 9.53
N ASN A 168 -11.52 -12.27 9.16
CA ASN A 168 -10.32 -12.01 9.93
C ASN A 168 -9.49 -10.84 9.38
N GLN A 169 -9.94 -10.18 8.31
CA GLN A 169 -9.20 -9.09 7.69
C GLN A 169 -9.71 -7.70 8.04
N ILE A 170 -8.76 -6.78 8.16
CA ILE A 170 -8.98 -5.35 8.05
C ILE A 170 -8.83 -4.95 6.58
N ILE A 171 -9.85 -4.32 6.02
CA ILE A 171 -9.79 -3.74 4.67
C ILE A 171 -9.33 -2.29 4.78
N GLY A 172 -8.40 -1.89 3.92
CA GLY A 172 -8.03 -0.49 3.76
C GLY A 172 -8.80 0.17 2.63
N VAL A 173 -9.37 1.35 2.88
CA VAL A 173 -9.90 2.25 1.86
C VAL A 173 -9.20 3.60 2.01
N ALA A 174 -8.54 4.08 0.94
CA ALA A 174 -7.87 5.36 0.94
C ALA A 174 -8.31 6.20 -0.25
N HIS A 175 -8.47 7.50 -0.05
CA HIS A 175 -8.97 8.39 -1.10
C HIS A 175 -8.32 9.77 -1.09
N ALA A 176 -8.41 10.50 -2.21
CA ALA A 176 -8.14 11.92 -2.31
C ALA A 176 -9.36 12.61 -2.91
N ASP A 177 -9.98 13.51 -2.14
CA ASP A 177 -11.18 14.26 -2.55
C ASP A 177 -12.29 13.36 -3.13
N ALA A 178 -12.54 12.21 -2.46
CA ALA A 178 -13.52 11.19 -2.88
C ALA A 178 -14.17 10.50 -1.66
N TYR A 179 -14.51 11.27 -0.63
CA TYR A 179 -15.04 10.73 0.63
C TYR A 179 -16.37 9.99 0.43
N GLU A 180 -17.33 10.59 -0.28
CA GLU A 180 -18.64 9.98 -0.55
C GLU A 180 -18.51 8.68 -1.36
N ASP A 181 -17.59 8.64 -2.33
CA ASP A 181 -17.28 7.43 -3.08
C ASP A 181 -16.69 6.34 -2.17
N SER A 182 -15.86 6.73 -1.19
CA SER A 182 -15.28 5.78 -0.23
C SER A 182 -16.37 5.15 0.64
N LEU A 183 -17.33 5.95 1.12
CA LEU A 183 -18.47 5.45 1.88
C LEU A 183 -19.33 4.51 1.03
N TYR A 184 -19.59 4.87 -0.23
CA TYR A 184 -20.31 4.00 -1.17
C TYR A 184 -19.62 2.65 -1.34
N VAL A 185 -18.28 2.65 -1.59
CA VAL A 185 -17.51 1.42 -1.77
C VAL A 185 -17.56 0.54 -0.51
N ILE A 186 -17.37 1.14 0.68
CA ILE A 186 -17.45 0.43 1.96
C ILE A 186 -18.82 -0.19 2.17
N GLU A 187 -19.89 0.55 1.88
CA GLU A 187 -21.26 0.04 1.98
C GLU A 187 -21.49 -1.16 1.06
N GLN A 188 -21.05 -1.07 -0.22
CA GLN A 188 -21.20 -2.17 -1.17
C GLN A 188 -20.37 -3.41 -0.77
N ILE A 189 -19.17 -3.24 -0.22
CA ILE A 189 -18.38 -4.33 0.32
C ILE A 189 -19.11 -5.02 1.47
N LYS A 190 -19.56 -4.25 2.47
CA LYS A 190 -20.27 -4.76 3.66
C LYS A 190 -21.60 -5.45 3.35
N LYS A 191 -22.25 -5.11 2.23
CA LYS A 191 -23.45 -5.81 1.74
C LYS A 191 -23.14 -7.22 1.19
N ARG A 192 -21.92 -7.45 0.72
CA ARG A 192 -21.54 -8.70 0.03
C ARG A 192 -20.75 -9.65 0.91
N ILE A 193 -19.90 -9.13 1.77
CA ILE A 193 -19.01 -9.92 2.62
C ILE A 193 -18.92 -9.32 4.03
N LYS A 194 -18.73 -10.18 5.00
CA LYS A 194 -18.41 -9.77 6.37
C LYS A 194 -16.90 -9.65 6.52
N VAL A 195 -16.43 -8.52 7.00
CA VAL A 195 -15.00 -8.27 7.27
C VAL A 195 -14.82 -7.91 8.74
N ARG A 196 -13.61 -8.11 9.27
CA ARG A 196 -13.30 -7.79 10.66
C ARG A 196 -13.45 -6.29 10.94
N ASP A 197 -12.84 -5.47 10.07
CA ASP A 197 -12.89 -4.01 10.18
C ASP A 197 -12.57 -3.34 8.85
N VAL A 198 -12.83 -2.02 8.77
CA VAL A 198 -12.53 -1.19 7.60
C VAL A 198 -11.89 0.10 8.05
N ILE A 199 -10.66 0.36 7.61
CA ILE A 199 -10.00 1.65 7.79
C ILE A 199 -10.30 2.51 6.58
N ASN A 200 -10.99 3.64 6.77
CA ASN A 200 -11.22 4.66 5.75
C ASN A 200 -10.41 5.91 6.07
N THR A 201 -9.55 6.34 5.14
CA THR A 201 -8.67 7.50 5.36
C THR A 201 -8.41 8.30 4.09
N THR A 202 -8.04 9.55 4.24
CA THR A 202 -7.50 10.36 3.15
C THR A 202 -6.03 9.99 2.88
N TYR A 203 -5.59 10.12 1.63
CA TYR A 203 -4.17 10.01 1.31
C TYR A 203 -3.37 11.12 2.01
N ASP A 204 -2.14 10.78 2.40
CA ASP A 204 -1.14 11.78 2.77
C ASP A 204 -0.79 12.71 1.58
N PHE A 205 -0.16 13.84 1.86
CA PHE A 205 0.18 14.84 0.83
C PHE A 205 1.09 14.28 -0.27
N CYS A 206 2.00 13.38 0.07
CA CYS A 206 2.90 12.78 -0.91
C CYS A 206 2.11 11.89 -1.88
N THR A 207 1.37 10.91 -1.36
CA THR A 207 0.56 10.01 -2.19
C THR A 207 -0.51 10.78 -2.98
N GLY A 208 -1.21 11.72 -2.32
CA GLY A 208 -2.25 12.54 -2.95
C GLY A 208 -1.73 13.37 -4.13
N SER A 209 -0.52 13.93 -4.03
CA SER A 209 0.10 14.69 -5.13
C SER A 209 0.43 13.84 -6.36
N HIS A 210 0.67 12.53 -6.17
CA HIS A 210 0.94 11.59 -7.25
C HIS A 210 -0.32 11.10 -7.95
N VAL A 211 -1.39 10.84 -7.20
CA VAL A 211 -2.63 10.24 -7.75
C VAL A 211 -3.68 11.27 -8.12
N GLY A 212 -3.66 12.45 -7.49
CA GLY A 212 -4.59 13.55 -7.72
C GLY A 212 -5.98 13.34 -7.11
N PRO A 213 -6.88 14.33 -7.26
CA PRO A 213 -8.24 14.27 -6.74
C PRO A 213 -9.06 13.17 -7.41
N GLU A 214 -10.19 12.81 -6.79
CA GLU A 214 -11.09 11.71 -7.19
C GLU A 214 -10.40 10.33 -7.20
N SER A 215 -9.23 10.19 -6.58
CA SER A 215 -8.55 8.89 -6.48
C SER A 215 -9.10 8.09 -5.30
N LEU A 216 -9.29 6.79 -5.50
CA LEU A 216 -9.77 5.87 -4.47
C LEU A 216 -9.12 4.51 -4.64
N ALA A 217 -8.60 3.96 -3.55
CA ALA A 217 -8.00 2.63 -3.48
C ALA A 217 -8.69 1.75 -2.45
N VAL A 218 -8.65 0.44 -2.70
CA VAL A 218 -8.99 -0.61 -1.73
C VAL A 218 -7.80 -1.55 -1.56
N PHE A 219 -7.54 -1.96 -0.32
CA PHE A 219 -6.44 -2.83 0.05
C PHE A 219 -6.95 -4.03 0.84
N PHE A 220 -6.49 -5.24 0.47
CA PHE A 220 -6.91 -6.50 1.08
C PHE A 220 -5.91 -7.62 0.84
N MET A 221 -5.94 -8.67 1.66
CA MET A 221 -5.15 -9.88 1.46
C MET A 221 -5.91 -10.85 0.54
N GLY A 222 -5.28 -11.25 -0.56
CA GLY A 222 -5.79 -12.25 -1.48
C GLY A 222 -4.94 -13.54 -1.48
N LYS A 223 -5.16 -14.41 -2.45
CA LYS A 223 -4.28 -15.58 -2.69
C LYS A 223 -2.90 -15.14 -3.18
N ASP A 224 -2.89 -14.20 -4.10
CA ASP A 224 -1.71 -13.60 -4.70
C ASP A 224 -2.03 -12.16 -5.15
N ARG A 225 -1.15 -11.55 -5.93
CA ARG A 225 -1.33 -10.20 -6.49
C ARG A 225 -1.78 -10.20 -7.95
N GLU A 226 -2.08 -11.34 -8.54
CA GLU A 226 -2.40 -11.45 -9.97
C GLU A 226 -3.89 -11.43 -10.27
N LEU A 227 -4.74 -11.06 -9.35
CA LEU A 227 -6.18 -10.78 -9.43
C LEU A 227 -6.86 -11.26 -10.73
N GLY A 228 -7.14 -12.56 -10.85
CA GLY A 228 -7.90 -13.11 -11.96
C GLY A 228 -7.24 -12.91 -13.34
N ALA A 229 -5.95 -13.25 -13.44
CA ALA A 229 -5.28 -13.39 -14.73
C ALA A 229 -5.83 -14.58 -15.51
#